data_aabeb9772c0b51e52cf5286c1ef5dc99
#
_entry.id   aabeb9772c0b51e52cf5286c1ef5dc99
#
_cell.length_a   1.000
_cell.length_b   1.000
_cell.length_c   1.000
_cell.angle_alpha   90.00
_cell.angle_beta   90.00
_cell.angle_gamma   90.00
#
_symmetry.space_group_name_H-M   'P 1'
#
loop_
_entity.id
_entity.type
_entity.pdbx_description
1 polymer ?
#
loop_
_entity_poly.entity_id
_entity_poly.type
_entity_poly.pdbx_seq_one_letter_code
_entity_poly.pdbx_strand_id
1 'polypeptide(L)'
;MDGTARQDLAAGVAKAIAPDAHVAGLRWHADRWWWSDPDSAALYLWNAAGAPLRSRLPDSVTAFAFCQSGRVLLAQAKWLCFADLAAPPLEGLGRRPPQPAVAVDPAEPRTAISDGGTDRAGNFVFGTAAASRTPGGTAIGSFYQYSLRHGLRRLALPTVAAAHGICFSPDGRIMYFSDASARRIQQCDYDAGAARVANVRLFAELAEGQPRGATVDSGGCLWSAQSGRLVRYAPDGAALRSEPLPSVHLTRPAFGGPGLDQLLVGSAGGMHVMDGGGARGLPDALFDDRKT
;
A
#
# COMPACT_ATOMS: atom_id res chain seq x y z
N MET A 1 29.86 11.72 20.66
CA MET A 1 28.68 11.55 21.53
C MET A 1 27.52 12.25 20.80
N ASP A 2 26.87 11.53 19.90
CA ASP A 2 25.78 12.09 19.10
C ASP A 2 24.49 11.44 19.62
N GLY A 3 23.82 12.20 20.50
CA GLY A 3 22.53 11.84 21.06
C GLY A 3 21.43 12.09 20.03
N THR A 4 21.20 11.16 19.13
CA THR A 4 20.01 11.16 18.27
C THR A 4 18.79 11.01 19.17
N ALA A 5 18.10 12.13 19.42
CA ALA A 5 16.84 12.16 20.14
C ALA A 5 15.85 11.24 19.43
N ARG A 6 15.57 10.09 20.03
CA ARG A 6 14.40 9.28 19.73
C ARG A 6 13.19 10.13 20.04
N GLN A 7 12.53 10.67 19.02
CA GLN A 7 11.16 11.11 19.20
C GLN A 7 10.31 9.86 19.30
N ASP A 8 10.01 9.44 20.53
CA ASP A 8 8.96 8.49 20.80
C ASP A 8 7.66 9.12 20.32
N LEU A 9 7.12 8.58 19.22
CA LEU A 9 5.76 8.88 18.79
C LEU A 9 4.84 8.26 19.85
N ALA A 10 4.53 9.04 20.90
CA ALA A 10 3.74 8.57 22.02
C ALA A 10 2.35 8.14 21.52
N ALA A 11 1.99 6.91 21.84
CA ALA A 11 0.64 6.39 21.64
C ALA A 11 -0.34 7.21 22.48
N GLY A 12 -1.11 8.03 21.82
CA GLY A 12 -2.16 8.85 22.44
C GLY A 12 -2.79 9.73 21.37
N VAL A 13 -4.08 9.74 21.29
CA VAL A 13 -4.96 10.45 20.34
C VAL A 13 -4.21 11.19 19.24
N ALA A 14 -4.15 10.58 18.09
CA ALA A 14 -3.28 10.85 16.99
C ALA A 14 -3.24 12.33 16.59
N LYS A 15 -2.11 12.97 16.78
CA LYS A 15 -1.82 14.23 16.08
C LYS A 15 -1.75 13.88 14.60
N ALA A 16 -2.64 14.46 13.79
CA ALA A 16 -2.57 14.27 12.35
C ALA A 16 -1.23 14.82 11.84
N ILE A 17 -0.40 13.92 11.30
CA ILE A 17 0.85 14.28 10.63
C ILE A 17 0.49 14.58 9.18
N ALA A 18 1.00 15.66 8.61
CA ALA A 18 0.67 16.16 7.28
C ALA A 18 -0.86 16.35 7.09
N PRO A 19 -1.51 17.20 7.93
CA PRO A 19 -2.91 17.53 7.73
C PRO A 19 -3.11 18.05 6.30
N ASP A 20 -4.25 17.76 5.70
CA ASP A 20 -4.64 18.14 4.33
C ASP A 20 -3.96 17.31 3.22
N ALA A 21 -3.13 16.31 3.52
CA ALA A 21 -2.58 15.39 2.52
C ALA A 21 -3.45 14.13 2.38
N HIS A 22 -3.72 13.72 1.15
CA HIS A 22 -4.28 12.41 0.87
C HIS A 22 -3.14 11.38 0.90
N VAL A 23 -2.98 10.69 2.02
CA VAL A 23 -1.88 9.72 2.20
C VAL A 23 -2.22 8.39 1.56
N ALA A 24 -1.62 8.08 0.42
CA ALA A 24 -1.74 6.79 -0.26
C ALA A 24 -0.38 6.06 -0.30
N GLY A 25 -0.40 4.74 -0.39
CA GLY A 25 0.80 3.93 -0.53
C GLY A 25 1.80 4.06 0.63
N LEU A 26 1.34 4.43 1.84
CA LEU A 26 2.20 4.64 3.02
C LEU A 26 3.12 3.44 3.26
N ARG A 27 4.43 3.71 3.46
CA ARG A 27 5.45 2.70 3.77
C ARG A 27 6.70 3.26 4.42
N TRP A 28 7.48 2.38 5.04
CA TRP A 28 8.77 2.68 5.64
C TRP A 28 9.89 2.11 4.78
N HIS A 29 10.85 2.96 4.39
CA HIS A 29 12.02 2.53 3.61
C HIS A 29 13.19 3.47 3.86
N ALA A 30 14.41 2.90 4.00
CA ALA A 30 15.65 3.64 4.23
C ALA A 30 15.52 4.65 5.37
N ASP A 31 15.03 4.19 6.53
CA ASP A 31 14.80 4.96 7.76
C ASP A 31 13.91 6.19 7.61
N ARG A 32 12.95 6.12 6.68
CA ARG A 32 12.01 7.20 6.39
C ARG A 32 10.63 6.70 6.08
N TRP A 33 9.62 7.52 6.38
CA TRP A 33 8.26 7.36 5.94
C TRP A 33 8.08 7.94 4.54
N TRP A 34 7.42 7.19 3.67
CA TRP A 34 7.11 7.58 2.31
C TRP A 34 5.63 7.40 2.04
N TRP A 35 5.04 8.33 1.31
CA TRP A 35 3.68 8.23 0.81
C TRP A 35 3.50 9.03 -0.46
N SER A 36 2.52 8.70 -1.25
CA SER A 36 2.04 9.52 -2.36
C SER A 36 0.79 10.29 -1.94
N ASP A 37 0.59 11.43 -2.54
CA ASP A 37 -0.64 12.19 -2.51
C ASP A 37 -1.19 12.25 -3.94
N PRO A 38 -2.18 11.38 -4.27
CA PRO A 38 -2.75 11.32 -5.60
C PRO A 38 -3.44 12.62 -6.04
N ASP A 39 -4.00 13.37 -5.09
CA ASP A 39 -4.77 14.58 -5.38
C ASP A 39 -3.85 15.74 -5.78
N SER A 40 -2.66 15.81 -5.19
CA SER A 40 -1.66 16.85 -5.51
C SER A 40 -0.55 16.36 -6.44
N ALA A 41 -0.64 15.13 -6.96
CA ALA A 41 0.38 14.46 -7.75
C ALA A 41 1.78 14.65 -7.15
N ALA A 42 1.99 14.12 -5.95
CA ALA A 42 3.23 14.27 -5.22
C ALA A 42 3.66 13.00 -4.49
N LEU A 43 4.96 12.82 -4.34
CA LEU A 43 5.59 11.85 -3.44
C LEU A 43 6.22 12.60 -2.26
N TYR A 44 5.96 12.11 -1.08
CA TYR A 44 6.47 12.69 0.15
C TYR A 44 7.45 11.76 0.84
N LEU A 45 8.37 12.37 1.56
CA LEU A 45 9.41 11.74 2.34
C LEU A 45 9.50 12.44 3.69
N TRP A 46 9.50 11.67 4.79
CA TRP A 46 9.56 12.22 6.15
C TRP A 46 10.39 11.33 7.08
N ASN A 47 11.27 11.96 7.83
CA ASN A 47 12.16 11.28 8.80
C ASN A 47 11.64 11.36 10.23
N ALA A 48 10.35 11.58 10.43
CA ALA A 48 9.71 11.80 11.73
C ALA A 48 10.15 13.09 12.45
N ALA A 49 10.88 13.99 11.77
CA ALA A 49 11.27 15.29 12.29
C ALA A 49 10.98 16.39 11.25
N GLY A 50 10.54 17.54 11.71
CA GLY A 50 10.24 18.68 10.82
C GLY A 50 9.12 18.44 9.82
N ALA A 51 9.09 19.25 8.77
CA ALA A 51 8.13 19.12 7.69
C ALA A 51 8.55 18.03 6.68
N PRO A 52 7.59 17.28 6.11
CA PRO A 52 7.89 16.34 5.03
C PRO A 52 8.47 17.04 3.80
N LEU A 53 9.43 16.41 3.15
CA LEU A 53 9.91 16.82 1.84
C LEU A 53 8.94 16.37 0.76
N ARG A 54 8.68 17.22 -0.22
CA ARG A 54 7.72 16.98 -1.31
C ARG A 54 8.40 16.95 -2.67
N SER A 55 8.20 15.87 -3.42
CA SER A 55 8.58 15.75 -4.83
C SER A 55 7.34 15.80 -5.71
N ARG A 56 7.28 16.69 -6.68
CA ARG A 56 6.19 16.72 -7.66
C ARG A 56 6.30 15.54 -8.62
N LEU A 57 5.17 14.95 -8.95
CA LEU A 57 5.00 13.91 -9.95
C LEU A 57 4.32 14.48 -11.20
N PRO A 58 4.57 13.91 -12.38
CA PRO A 58 3.88 14.33 -13.61
C PRO A 58 2.40 13.90 -13.63
N ASP A 59 2.05 12.88 -12.83
CA ASP A 59 0.70 12.32 -12.75
C ASP A 59 0.41 11.73 -11.35
N SER A 60 -0.85 11.49 -11.08
CA SER A 60 -1.33 10.87 -9.84
C SER A 60 -0.74 9.47 -9.65
N VAL A 61 -0.28 9.16 -8.45
CA VAL A 61 0.27 7.85 -8.04
C VAL A 61 -0.51 7.33 -6.83
N THR A 62 -1.12 6.17 -6.97
CA THR A 62 -1.91 5.52 -5.91
C THR A 62 -1.13 4.45 -5.15
N ALA A 63 -0.12 3.87 -5.78
CA ALA A 63 0.78 2.88 -5.19
C ALA A 63 2.18 3.01 -5.79
N PHE A 64 3.19 2.53 -5.07
CA PHE A 64 4.57 2.50 -5.53
C PHE A 64 5.36 1.40 -4.82
N ALA A 65 6.54 1.07 -5.34
CA ALA A 65 7.46 0.12 -4.71
C ALA A 65 8.90 0.58 -4.87
N PHE A 66 9.73 0.37 -3.85
CA PHE A 66 11.17 0.56 -3.97
C PHE A 66 11.80 -0.63 -4.69
N CYS A 67 12.79 -0.36 -5.53
CA CYS A 67 13.46 -1.36 -6.35
C CYS A 67 14.82 -1.74 -5.76
N GLN A 68 15.28 -2.95 -6.07
CA GLN A 68 16.61 -3.43 -5.65
C GLN A 68 17.76 -2.61 -6.25
N SER A 69 17.54 -1.94 -7.38
CA SER A 69 18.50 -1.01 -7.99
C SER A 69 18.61 0.34 -7.28
N GLY A 70 17.74 0.62 -6.32
CA GLY A 70 17.61 1.94 -5.70
C GLY A 70 16.67 2.90 -6.44
N ARG A 71 15.97 2.44 -7.49
CA ARG A 71 14.89 3.19 -8.15
C ARG A 71 13.57 3.02 -7.40
N VAL A 72 12.54 3.69 -7.87
CA VAL A 72 11.16 3.49 -7.43
C VAL A 72 10.27 3.16 -8.64
N LEU A 73 9.39 2.16 -8.47
CA LEU A 73 8.33 1.83 -9.41
C LEU A 73 7.07 2.56 -8.97
N LEU A 74 6.54 3.43 -9.82
CA LEU A 74 5.35 4.25 -9.59
C LEU A 74 4.17 3.66 -10.34
N ALA A 75 3.04 3.49 -9.67
CA ALA A 75 1.77 3.07 -10.27
C ALA A 75 0.89 4.31 -10.51
N GLN A 76 0.95 4.80 -11.72
CA GLN A 76 0.09 5.87 -12.24
C GLN A 76 -1.22 5.28 -12.77
N ALA A 77 -2.20 6.13 -13.12
CA ALA A 77 -3.54 5.64 -13.46
C ALA A 77 -3.56 4.44 -14.43
N LYS A 78 -2.78 4.50 -15.52
CA LYS A 78 -2.73 3.48 -16.58
C LYS A 78 -1.32 2.94 -16.87
N TRP A 79 -0.32 3.34 -16.09
CA TRP A 79 1.06 3.01 -16.37
C TRP A 79 1.81 2.62 -15.09
N LEU A 80 2.70 1.63 -15.21
CA LEU A 80 3.81 1.50 -14.30
C LEU A 80 5.01 2.22 -14.90
N CYS A 81 5.68 3.04 -14.08
CA CYS A 81 6.82 3.85 -14.50
C CYS A 81 7.97 3.71 -13.51
N PHE A 82 9.20 3.64 -14.00
CA PHE A 82 10.38 3.75 -13.14
C PHE A 82 10.82 5.19 -12.98
N ALA A 83 11.19 5.58 -11.78
CA ALA A 83 11.81 6.85 -11.49
C ALA A 83 13.08 6.65 -10.65
N ASP A 84 14.07 7.51 -10.88
CA ASP A 84 15.27 7.55 -10.04
C ASP A 84 14.94 8.25 -8.72
N LEU A 85 15.50 7.75 -7.61
CA LEU A 85 15.55 8.52 -6.37
C LEU A 85 16.72 9.51 -6.42
N ALA A 86 16.58 10.66 -5.77
CA ALA A 86 17.68 11.60 -5.61
C ALA A 86 18.85 10.93 -4.88
N ALA A 87 20.07 11.30 -5.25
CA ALA A 87 21.26 10.82 -4.56
C ALA A 87 21.26 11.24 -3.07
N PRO A 88 21.95 10.51 -2.20
CA PRO A 88 22.02 10.86 -0.78
C PRO A 88 22.55 12.29 -0.54
N PRO A 89 21.99 13.04 0.45
CA PRO A 89 20.84 12.64 1.25
C PRO A 89 19.59 12.49 0.39
N LEU A 90 18.82 11.39 0.58
CA LEU A 90 17.58 11.14 -0.18
C LEU A 90 16.61 12.31 0.03
N GLU A 91 16.41 13.11 -1.01
CA GLU A 91 15.55 14.30 -0.98
C GLU A 91 14.30 14.13 -1.86
N GLY A 92 13.92 12.87 -2.16
CA GLY A 92 12.77 12.53 -2.98
C GLY A 92 13.15 11.93 -4.34
N LEU A 93 12.48 12.35 -5.40
CA LEU A 93 12.75 11.88 -6.76
C LEU A 93 13.91 12.61 -7.41
N GLY A 94 14.62 11.89 -8.28
CA GLY A 94 15.62 12.46 -9.16
C GLY A 94 15.03 13.45 -10.18
N ARG A 95 15.90 14.18 -10.86
CA ARG A 95 15.48 15.23 -11.82
C ARG A 95 14.91 14.69 -13.14
N ARG A 96 15.17 13.41 -13.45
CA ARG A 96 14.66 12.80 -14.69
C ARG A 96 13.18 12.45 -14.54
N PRO A 97 12.36 12.68 -15.58
CA PRO A 97 10.97 12.25 -15.53
C PRO A 97 10.85 10.74 -15.44
N PRO A 98 9.78 10.21 -14.79
CA PRO A 98 9.52 8.79 -14.75
C PRO A 98 9.49 8.16 -16.14
N GLN A 99 10.08 6.99 -16.29
CA GLN A 99 10.17 6.24 -17.54
C GLN A 99 9.05 5.19 -17.59
N PRO A 100 8.17 5.21 -18.58
CA PRO A 100 7.14 4.19 -18.74
C PRO A 100 7.75 2.79 -18.88
N ALA A 101 7.20 1.83 -18.13
CA ALA A 101 7.60 0.43 -18.18
C ALA A 101 6.54 -0.44 -18.86
N VAL A 102 5.27 -0.31 -18.45
CA VAL A 102 4.18 -1.09 -19.03
C VAL A 102 2.84 -0.36 -18.88
N ALA A 103 2.01 -0.43 -19.94
CA ALA A 103 0.62 0.01 -19.91
C ALA A 103 -0.25 -1.04 -19.23
N VAL A 104 -1.22 -0.59 -18.44
CA VAL A 104 -2.16 -1.44 -17.72
C VAL A 104 -3.54 -1.29 -18.31
N ASP A 105 -4.12 -2.40 -18.75
CA ASP A 105 -5.49 -2.45 -19.32
C ASP A 105 -5.76 -1.36 -20.36
N PRO A 106 -4.96 -1.24 -21.41
CA PRO A 106 -5.15 -0.16 -22.40
C PRO A 106 -6.49 -0.28 -23.16
N ALA A 107 -7.05 -1.48 -23.21
CA ALA A 107 -8.35 -1.74 -23.84
C ALA A 107 -9.56 -1.40 -22.94
N GLU A 108 -9.35 -1.13 -21.65
CA GLU A 108 -10.41 -0.76 -20.69
C GLU A 108 -10.11 0.62 -20.09
N PRO A 109 -10.44 1.70 -20.79
CA PRO A 109 -10.09 3.06 -20.34
C PRO A 109 -10.82 3.52 -19.08
N ARG A 110 -11.87 2.80 -18.68
CA ARG A 110 -12.68 3.12 -17.49
C ARG A 110 -12.06 2.65 -16.19
N THR A 111 -10.90 1.97 -16.21
CA THR A 111 -10.20 1.55 -15.00
C THR A 111 -8.94 2.36 -14.77
N ALA A 112 -8.55 2.46 -13.49
CA ALA A 112 -7.26 2.99 -13.06
C ALA A 112 -6.67 2.11 -11.95
N ILE A 113 -5.34 2.11 -11.80
CA ILE A 113 -4.68 1.44 -10.68
C ILE A 113 -5.15 2.09 -9.37
N SER A 114 -5.50 1.28 -8.38
CA SER A 114 -6.08 1.76 -7.11
C SER A 114 -5.25 1.44 -5.88
N ASP A 115 -4.60 0.30 -5.84
CA ASP A 115 -3.75 -0.15 -4.73
C ASP A 115 -2.72 -1.15 -5.23
N GLY A 116 -1.60 -1.30 -4.51
CA GLY A 116 -0.59 -2.28 -4.85
C GLY A 116 0.59 -2.31 -3.87
N GLY A 117 1.36 -3.38 -3.99
CA GLY A 117 2.56 -3.60 -3.21
C GLY A 117 3.42 -4.72 -3.78
N THR A 118 4.63 -4.86 -3.27
CA THR A 118 5.54 -5.90 -3.69
C THR A 118 5.24 -7.20 -2.93
N ASP A 119 5.15 -8.32 -3.63
CA ASP A 119 5.08 -9.64 -3.00
C ASP A 119 6.44 -10.05 -2.40
N ARG A 120 6.49 -11.15 -1.66
CA ARG A 120 7.72 -11.61 -1.00
C ARG A 120 8.80 -12.11 -1.97
N ALA A 121 8.45 -12.32 -3.24
CA ALA A 121 9.37 -12.72 -4.29
C ALA A 121 9.92 -11.55 -5.14
N GLY A 122 9.48 -10.32 -4.85
CA GLY A 122 9.93 -9.12 -5.54
C GLY A 122 9.12 -8.75 -6.79
N ASN A 123 7.92 -9.30 -6.98
CA ASN A 123 7.03 -8.86 -8.04
C ASN A 123 6.09 -7.77 -7.53
N PHE A 124 5.70 -6.82 -8.37
CA PHE A 124 4.70 -5.82 -8.02
C PHE A 124 3.30 -6.35 -8.32
N VAL A 125 2.49 -6.48 -7.27
CA VAL A 125 1.09 -6.94 -7.36
C VAL A 125 0.16 -5.78 -7.08
N PHE A 126 -0.79 -5.55 -7.97
CA PHE A 126 -1.68 -4.41 -7.88
C PHE A 126 -3.07 -4.73 -8.41
N GLY A 127 -4.01 -3.88 -8.05
CA GLY A 127 -5.37 -3.96 -8.54
C GLY A 127 -5.83 -2.66 -9.18
N THR A 128 -6.89 -2.77 -9.94
CA THR A 128 -7.55 -1.61 -10.57
C THR A 128 -8.96 -1.42 -9.99
N ALA A 129 -9.46 -0.22 -10.15
CA ALA A 129 -10.83 0.18 -9.81
C ALA A 129 -11.47 0.91 -10.99
N ALA A 130 -12.78 1.02 -11.00
CA ALA A 130 -13.46 1.92 -11.92
C ALA A 130 -12.98 3.37 -11.68
N ALA A 131 -12.55 4.05 -12.74
CA ALA A 131 -12.03 5.43 -12.68
C ALA A 131 -13.13 6.43 -12.23
N SER A 132 -14.39 6.14 -12.56
CA SER A 132 -15.55 6.91 -12.09
C SER A 132 -16.04 6.33 -10.76
N ARG A 133 -16.06 7.16 -9.71
CA ARG A 133 -16.59 6.80 -8.38
C ARG A 133 -18.12 6.86 -8.35
N THR A 134 -18.80 6.14 -9.22
CA THR A 134 -20.26 6.03 -9.13
C THR A 134 -20.62 5.09 -7.98
N PRO A 135 -21.46 5.49 -7.02
CA PRO A 135 -21.96 4.58 -5.98
C PRO A 135 -22.59 3.35 -6.63
N GLY A 136 -22.20 2.16 -6.21
CA GLY A 136 -22.61 0.91 -6.85
C GLY A 136 -21.89 0.58 -8.15
N GLY A 137 -20.71 1.17 -8.39
CA GLY A 137 -19.93 1.07 -9.62
C GLY A 137 -19.73 -0.36 -10.14
N THR A 138 -19.66 -0.49 -11.46
CA THR A 138 -19.47 -1.77 -12.14
C THR A 138 -18.18 -2.45 -11.68
N ALA A 139 -18.25 -3.74 -11.36
CA ALA A 139 -17.08 -4.55 -10.96
C ALA A 139 -16.23 -4.89 -12.20
N ILE A 140 -15.43 -3.91 -12.67
CA ILE A 140 -14.54 -4.03 -13.83
C ILE A 140 -13.06 -4.03 -13.44
N GLY A 141 -12.74 -3.75 -12.19
CA GLY A 141 -11.38 -3.81 -11.65
C GLY A 141 -10.84 -5.22 -11.65
N SER A 142 -9.56 -5.36 -11.89
CA SER A 142 -8.84 -6.64 -11.99
C SER A 142 -7.54 -6.58 -11.21
N PHE A 143 -6.92 -7.73 -10.99
CA PHE A 143 -5.65 -7.85 -10.28
C PHE A 143 -4.55 -8.32 -11.23
N TYR A 144 -3.35 -7.79 -11.04
CA TYR A 144 -2.19 -8.04 -11.89
C TYR A 144 -0.95 -8.27 -11.06
N GLN A 145 -0.01 -9.03 -11.63
CA GLN A 145 1.36 -9.12 -11.18
C GLN A 145 2.27 -8.63 -12.31
N TYR A 146 3.22 -7.77 -11.96
CA TYR A 146 4.25 -7.29 -12.86
C TYR A 146 5.65 -7.72 -12.37
N SER A 147 6.47 -8.21 -13.29
CA SER A 147 7.90 -8.45 -13.08
C SER A 147 8.66 -8.16 -14.36
N LEU A 148 9.95 -7.82 -14.30
CA LEU A 148 10.76 -7.64 -15.50
C LEU A 148 10.90 -8.96 -16.29
N ARG A 149 10.98 -10.08 -15.57
CA ARG A 149 11.16 -11.41 -16.20
C ARG A 149 9.96 -11.86 -17.02
N HIS A 150 8.74 -11.58 -16.57
CA HIS A 150 7.52 -12.16 -17.15
C HIS A 150 6.53 -11.10 -17.67
N GLY A 151 6.88 -9.82 -17.55
CA GLY A 151 5.98 -8.72 -17.92
C GLY A 151 4.75 -8.63 -17.02
N LEU A 152 3.68 -8.10 -17.56
CA LEU A 152 2.39 -7.93 -16.89
C LEU A 152 1.55 -9.19 -17.07
N ARG A 153 1.10 -9.79 -15.96
CA ARG A 153 0.24 -10.98 -15.92
C ARG A 153 -1.03 -10.66 -15.13
N ARG A 154 -2.18 -10.98 -15.69
CA ARG A 154 -3.47 -10.86 -14.98
C ARG A 154 -3.62 -12.06 -14.05
N LEU A 155 -3.98 -11.81 -12.79
CA LEU A 155 -4.32 -12.85 -11.83
C LEU A 155 -5.76 -13.32 -12.05
N ALA A 156 -5.99 -14.64 -11.94
CA ALA A 156 -7.31 -15.25 -12.13
C ALA A 156 -8.21 -15.04 -10.90
N LEU A 157 -8.39 -13.78 -10.50
CA LEU A 157 -9.29 -13.36 -9.42
C LEU A 157 -10.60 -12.81 -9.99
N PRO A 158 -11.69 -12.87 -9.21
CA PRO A 158 -12.94 -12.18 -9.57
C PRO A 158 -12.71 -10.70 -9.80
N THR A 159 -13.48 -10.09 -10.70
CA THR A 159 -13.50 -8.64 -10.88
C THR A 159 -14.13 -7.97 -9.66
N VAL A 160 -13.65 -6.77 -9.34
CA VAL A 160 -14.09 -5.97 -8.19
C VAL A 160 -14.43 -4.56 -8.63
N ALA A 161 -15.25 -3.88 -7.85
CA ALA A 161 -15.52 -2.46 -8.11
C ALA A 161 -14.29 -1.59 -7.75
N ALA A 162 -13.62 -1.92 -6.66
CA ALA A 162 -12.40 -1.23 -6.24
C ALA A 162 -11.47 -2.19 -5.47
N ALA A 163 -10.34 -2.52 -6.07
CA ALA A 163 -9.31 -3.34 -5.44
C ALA A 163 -8.57 -2.54 -4.36
N HIS A 164 -8.51 -3.10 -3.15
CA HIS A 164 -7.78 -2.53 -2.02
C HIS A 164 -7.16 -3.62 -1.15
N GLY A 165 -6.30 -3.22 -0.21
CA GLY A 165 -5.78 -4.08 0.84
C GLY A 165 -4.86 -5.20 0.36
N ILE A 166 -4.18 -5.01 -0.78
CA ILE A 166 -3.28 -6.01 -1.34
C ILE A 166 -2.05 -6.14 -0.44
N CYS A 167 -1.92 -7.29 0.21
CA CYS A 167 -0.77 -7.66 1.03
C CYS A 167 -0.62 -9.19 1.12
N PHE A 168 0.46 -9.65 1.75
CA PHE A 168 0.85 -11.05 1.73
C PHE A 168 1.18 -11.55 3.13
N SER A 169 0.93 -12.85 3.37
CA SER A 169 1.42 -13.52 4.58
C SER A 169 2.95 -13.44 4.67
N PRO A 170 3.53 -13.66 5.87
CA PRO A 170 4.99 -13.58 6.06
C PRO A 170 5.78 -14.51 5.13
N ASP A 171 5.24 -15.69 4.81
CA ASP A 171 5.83 -16.66 3.90
C ASP A 171 5.51 -16.41 2.42
N GLY A 172 4.65 -15.41 2.11
CA GLY A 172 4.26 -15.03 0.76
C GLY A 172 3.31 -15.99 0.05
N ARG A 173 2.77 -17.00 0.74
CA ARG A 173 1.90 -18.03 0.14
C ARG A 173 0.43 -17.67 0.15
N ILE A 174 0.01 -16.73 0.97
CA ILE A 174 -1.34 -16.20 1.02
C ILE A 174 -1.32 -14.75 0.56
N MET A 175 -2.19 -14.42 -0.38
CA MET A 175 -2.50 -13.05 -0.78
C MET A 175 -3.83 -12.65 -0.17
N TYR A 176 -3.86 -11.49 0.48
CA TYR A 176 -5.07 -10.83 0.95
C TYR A 176 -5.43 -9.71 -0.02
N PHE A 177 -6.72 -9.50 -0.21
CA PHE A 177 -7.27 -8.41 -1.01
C PHE A 177 -8.70 -8.10 -0.58
N SER A 178 -9.19 -6.91 -0.91
CA SER A 178 -10.56 -6.53 -0.60
C SER A 178 -11.26 -5.88 -1.78
N ASP A 179 -12.58 -6.07 -1.83
CA ASP A 179 -13.48 -5.24 -2.61
C ASP A 179 -14.23 -4.32 -1.65
N ALA A 180 -13.93 -3.02 -1.72
CA ALA A 180 -14.54 -2.03 -0.85
C ALA A 180 -16.07 -2.02 -0.97
N SER A 181 -16.61 -2.22 -2.16
CA SER A 181 -18.06 -2.21 -2.43
C SER A 181 -18.77 -3.44 -1.86
N ALA A 182 -18.10 -4.59 -1.85
CA ALA A 182 -18.64 -5.84 -1.32
C ALA A 182 -18.48 -5.97 0.20
N ARG A 183 -17.78 -5.04 0.87
CA ARG A 183 -17.50 -5.07 2.30
C ARG A 183 -16.83 -6.36 2.78
N ARG A 184 -15.96 -6.93 1.92
CA ARG A 184 -15.30 -8.22 2.17
C ARG A 184 -13.80 -8.09 2.04
N ILE A 185 -13.11 -8.73 2.96
CA ILE A 185 -11.69 -9.06 2.85
C ILE A 185 -11.64 -10.53 2.44
N GLN A 186 -10.93 -10.81 1.37
CA GLN A 186 -10.73 -12.14 0.83
C GLN A 186 -9.26 -12.54 0.94
N GLN A 187 -9.02 -13.83 0.86
CA GLN A 187 -7.68 -14.41 0.77
C GLN A 187 -7.67 -15.50 -0.30
N CYS A 188 -6.49 -15.75 -0.84
CA CYS A 188 -6.27 -16.87 -1.74
C CYS A 188 -4.86 -17.45 -1.55
N ASP A 189 -4.67 -18.69 -1.96
CA ASP A 189 -3.35 -19.26 -2.11
C ASP A 189 -2.65 -18.58 -3.28
N TYR A 190 -1.40 -18.21 -3.11
CA TYR A 190 -0.64 -17.42 -4.07
C TYR A 190 0.70 -18.05 -4.39
N ASP A 191 0.93 -18.29 -5.69
CA ASP A 191 2.21 -18.73 -6.26
C ASP A 191 2.83 -17.57 -7.02
N ALA A 192 3.80 -16.92 -6.40
CA ALA A 192 4.48 -15.74 -6.94
C ALA A 192 5.22 -16.02 -8.25
N GLY A 193 5.83 -17.19 -8.39
CA GLY A 193 6.59 -17.59 -9.57
C GLY A 193 5.70 -17.80 -10.79
N ALA A 194 4.60 -18.52 -10.61
CA ALA A 194 3.64 -18.80 -11.67
C ALA A 194 2.61 -17.67 -11.90
N ALA A 195 2.53 -16.66 -11.03
CA ALA A 195 1.43 -15.69 -10.93
C ALA A 195 0.07 -16.40 -10.85
N ARG A 196 0.01 -17.47 -10.09
CA ARG A 196 -1.19 -18.28 -9.96
C ARG A 196 -1.84 -18.04 -8.61
N VAL A 197 -3.16 -17.95 -8.64
CA VAL A 197 -4.02 -17.87 -7.46
C VAL A 197 -4.98 -19.06 -7.45
N ALA A 198 -5.27 -19.56 -6.25
CA ALA A 198 -6.16 -20.68 -6.04
C ALA A 198 -6.92 -20.52 -4.72
N ASN A 199 -7.98 -21.30 -4.52
CA ASN A 199 -8.71 -21.38 -3.25
C ASN A 199 -9.11 -19.98 -2.70
N VAL A 200 -9.71 -19.16 -3.56
CA VAL A 200 -10.26 -17.85 -3.15
C VAL A 200 -11.36 -18.09 -2.13
N ARG A 201 -11.24 -17.45 -0.96
CA ARG A 201 -12.14 -17.63 0.16
C ARG A 201 -12.33 -16.35 0.96
N LEU A 202 -13.45 -16.25 1.65
CA LEU A 202 -13.72 -15.18 2.57
C LEU A 202 -12.70 -15.22 3.72
N PHE A 203 -12.09 -14.08 4.05
CA PHE A 203 -11.27 -13.92 5.25
C PHE A 203 -12.07 -13.22 6.36
N ALA A 204 -12.69 -12.09 6.04
CA ALA A 204 -13.57 -11.38 6.97
C ALA A 204 -14.67 -10.63 6.21
N GLU A 205 -15.85 -10.56 6.77
CA GLU A 205 -16.97 -9.74 6.29
C GLU A 205 -17.24 -8.60 7.27
N LEU A 206 -17.42 -7.40 6.75
CA LEU A 206 -17.69 -6.22 7.55
C LEU A 206 -19.20 -6.01 7.64
N ALA A 207 -19.72 -5.93 8.87
CA ALA A 207 -21.12 -5.60 9.09
C ALA A 207 -21.45 -4.20 8.56
N GLU A 208 -20.52 -3.26 8.71
CA GLU A 208 -20.64 -1.88 8.25
C GLU A 208 -19.31 -1.30 7.77
N GLY A 209 -19.36 -0.20 7.01
CA GLY A 209 -18.19 0.44 6.45
C GLY A 209 -17.58 -0.32 5.27
N GLN A 210 -16.40 0.08 4.88
CA GLN A 210 -15.68 -0.49 3.72
C GLN A 210 -14.24 -0.83 4.12
N PRO A 211 -13.73 -2.01 3.72
CA PRO A 211 -12.30 -2.30 3.84
C PRO A 211 -11.51 -1.46 2.84
N ARG A 212 -10.37 -0.99 3.29
CA ARG A 212 -9.42 -0.19 2.50
C ARG A 212 -8.05 -0.88 2.47
N GLY A 213 -6.96 -0.13 2.58
CA GLY A 213 -5.64 -0.71 2.61
C GLY A 213 -5.41 -1.62 3.81
N ALA A 214 -4.45 -2.52 3.67
CA ALA A 214 -4.07 -3.46 4.72
C ALA A 214 -2.56 -3.71 4.73
N THR A 215 -2.07 -4.25 5.83
CA THR A 215 -0.72 -4.79 6.00
C THR A 215 -0.75 -6.02 6.89
N VAL A 216 0.30 -6.83 6.84
CA VAL A 216 0.44 -8.02 7.70
C VAL A 216 1.63 -7.82 8.63
N ASP A 217 1.44 -8.13 9.92
CA ASP A 217 2.53 -8.09 10.90
C ASP A 217 3.40 -9.37 10.85
N SER A 218 4.52 -9.36 11.56
CA SER A 218 5.46 -10.50 11.61
C SER A 218 4.87 -11.76 12.24
N GLY A 219 3.78 -11.62 13.01
CA GLY A 219 3.00 -12.74 13.56
C GLY A 219 1.93 -13.28 12.61
N GLY A 220 1.80 -12.70 11.41
CA GLY A 220 0.81 -13.12 10.41
C GLY A 220 -0.57 -12.50 10.60
N CYS A 221 -0.77 -11.60 11.56
CA CYS A 221 -2.04 -10.91 11.74
C CYS A 221 -2.23 -9.84 10.67
N LEU A 222 -3.44 -9.75 10.13
CA LEU A 222 -3.83 -8.74 9.16
C LEU A 222 -4.30 -7.47 9.88
N TRP A 223 -3.75 -6.32 9.52
CA TRP A 223 -4.20 -5.00 9.95
C TRP A 223 -4.94 -4.34 8.80
N SER A 224 -6.22 -4.13 8.95
CA SER A 224 -7.09 -3.56 7.92
C SER A 224 -7.59 -2.19 8.33
N ALA A 225 -7.27 -1.18 7.54
CA ALA A 225 -7.93 0.11 7.60
C ALA A 225 -9.35 -0.03 7.05
N GLN A 226 -10.33 0.43 7.80
CA GLN A 226 -11.74 0.39 7.44
C GLN A 226 -12.34 1.78 7.63
N SER A 227 -13.60 1.98 7.24
CA SER A 227 -14.26 3.26 7.47
C SER A 227 -14.26 3.61 8.97
N GLY A 228 -13.45 4.58 9.37
CA GLY A 228 -13.39 5.11 10.74
C GLY A 228 -12.69 4.22 11.78
N ARG A 229 -12.04 3.14 11.41
CA ARG A 229 -11.35 2.25 12.37
C ARG A 229 -10.19 1.48 11.75
N LEU A 230 -9.24 1.08 12.58
CA LEU A 230 -8.22 0.08 12.27
C LEU A 230 -8.57 -1.23 12.98
N VAL A 231 -8.64 -2.34 12.25
CA VAL A 231 -8.95 -3.65 12.82
C VAL A 231 -7.79 -4.60 12.61
N ARG A 232 -7.37 -5.28 13.69
CA ARG A 232 -6.40 -6.37 13.66
C ARG A 232 -7.13 -7.71 13.66
N TYR A 233 -6.80 -8.56 12.70
CA TYR A 233 -7.35 -9.91 12.57
C TYR A 233 -6.26 -10.95 12.79
N ALA A 234 -6.61 -12.05 13.45
CA ALA A 234 -5.78 -13.25 13.49
C ALA A 234 -5.69 -13.90 12.09
N PRO A 235 -4.72 -14.78 11.83
CA PRO A 235 -4.59 -15.47 10.54
C PRO A 235 -5.82 -16.28 10.10
N ASP A 236 -6.68 -16.66 11.02
CA ASP A 236 -7.94 -17.36 10.75
C ASP A 236 -9.13 -16.43 10.45
N GLY A 237 -8.92 -15.11 10.49
CA GLY A 237 -9.95 -14.10 10.23
C GLY A 237 -10.70 -13.62 11.48
N ALA A 238 -10.40 -14.13 12.68
CA ALA A 238 -11.00 -13.64 13.91
C ALA A 238 -10.52 -12.22 14.24
N ALA A 239 -11.44 -11.30 14.52
CA ALA A 239 -11.09 -9.94 14.91
C ALA A 239 -10.53 -9.94 16.35
N LEU A 240 -9.27 -9.49 16.49
CA LEU A 240 -8.57 -9.43 17.78
C LEU A 240 -8.70 -8.07 18.45
N ARG A 241 -8.70 -6.99 17.67
CA ARG A 241 -8.71 -5.61 18.15
C ARG A 241 -9.35 -4.70 17.12
N SER A 242 -10.10 -3.70 17.57
CA SER A 242 -10.69 -2.67 16.71
C SER A 242 -10.52 -1.31 17.39
N GLU A 243 -9.80 -0.41 16.72
CA GLU A 243 -9.49 0.93 17.23
C GLU A 243 -10.17 1.99 16.37
N PRO A 244 -11.03 2.84 16.96
CA PRO A 244 -11.64 3.93 16.24
C PRO A 244 -10.60 4.99 15.86
N LEU A 245 -10.79 5.62 14.70
CA LEU A 245 -9.98 6.71 14.20
C LEU A 245 -10.87 7.88 13.78
N PRO A 246 -10.42 9.14 13.93
CA PRO A 246 -11.25 10.32 13.66
C PRO A 246 -11.57 10.50 12.17
N SER A 247 -10.82 9.86 11.27
CA SER A 247 -11.07 9.92 9.83
C SER A 247 -11.85 8.70 9.34
N VAL A 248 -12.92 8.92 8.60
CA VAL A 248 -13.68 7.87 7.93
C VAL A 248 -13.03 7.42 6.61
N HIS A 249 -12.09 8.21 6.09
CA HIS A 249 -11.40 7.96 4.83
C HIS A 249 -9.96 7.46 5.05
N LEU A 250 -9.84 6.39 5.84
CA LEU A 250 -8.56 5.73 6.04
C LEU A 250 -8.08 5.09 4.73
N THR A 251 -6.77 5.02 4.54
CA THR A 251 -6.16 4.47 3.34
C THR A 251 -5.38 3.20 3.65
N ARG A 252 -4.14 3.30 4.13
CA ARG A 252 -3.25 2.16 4.34
C ARG A 252 -2.55 2.24 5.69
N PRO A 253 -2.56 1.17 6.52
CA PRO A 253 -1.67 1.04 7.65
C PRO A 253 -0.29 0.58 7.19
N ALA A 254 0.76 1.04 7.88
CA ALA A 254 2.13 0.60 7.65
C ALA A 254 2.91 0.55 8.96
N PHE A 255 3.76 -0.45 9.10
CA PHE A 255 4.75 -0.52 10.16
C PHE A 255 6.05 0.14 9.72
N GLY A 256 6.71 0.83 10.63
CA GLY A 256 7.97 1.49 10.38
C GLY A 256 8.75 1.75 11.66
N GLY A 257 9.74 2.64 11.57
CA GLY A 257 10.74 2.81 12.60
C GLY A 257 11.84 1.73 12.54
N PRO A 258 12.98 1.93 13.23
CA PRO A 258 14.11 1.00 13.17
C PRO A 258 13.78 -0.42 13.61
N GLY A 259 12.79 -0.59 14.52
CA GLY A 259 12.30 -1.88 14.99
C GLY A 259 11.08 -2.40 14.25
N LEU A 260 10.57 -1.67 13.26
CA LEU A 260 9.30 -1.92 12.59
C LEU A 260 8.11 -2.07 13.58
N ASP A 261 8.17 -1.35 14.70
CA ASP A 261 7.22 -1.38 15.80
C ASP A 261 6.36 -0.11 15.91
N GLN A 262 6.60 0.87 15.05
CA GLN A 262 5.76 2.04 14.91
C GLN A 262 4.67 1.78 13.86
N LEU A 263 3.42 1.94 14.26
CA LEU A 263 2.27 1.74 13.36
C LEU A 263 1.65 3.09 13.00
N LEU A 264 1.65 3.41 11.71
CA LEU A 264 0.97 4.59 11.17
C LEU A 264 -0.17 4.16 10.25
N VAL A 265 -1.23 4.95 10.23
CA VAL A 265 -2.37 4.77 9.31
C VAL A 265 -2.57 6.03 8.50
N GLY A 266 -2.51 5.92 7.18
CA GLY A 266 -2.82 7.01 6.26
C GLY A 266 -4.31 7.28 6.17
N SER A 267 -4.66 8.50 5.84
CA SER A 267 -6.04 8.92 5.55
C SER A 267 -6.07 10.02 4.49
N ALA A 268 -7.27 10.41 4.05
CA ALA A 268 -7.48 11.56 3.18
C ALA A 268 -7.21 12.91 3.89
N GLY A 269 -6.89 12.90 5.19
CA GLY A 269 -6.58 14.08 5.99
C GLY A 269 -5.31 13.92 6.82
N GLY A 270 -4.30 13.19 6.28
CA GLY A 270 -3.02 13.00 6.93
C GLY A 270 -2.76 11.59 7.46
N MET A 271 -1.87 11.47 8.44
CA MET A 271 -1.49 10.20 9.06
C MET A 271 -1.81 10.20 10.55
N HIS A 272 -2.15 9.02 11.05
CA HIS A 272 -2.43 8.77 12.47
C HIS A 272 -1.42 7.78 13.04
N VAL A 273 -0.88 8.09 14.20
CA VAL A 273 -0.01 7.18 14.97
C VAL A 273 -0.91 6.25 15.77
N MET A 274 -0.64 4.95 15.71
CA MET A 274 -1.41 3.93 16.41
C MET A 274 -0.52 3.15 17.36
N ASP A 275 -1.12 2.68 18.46
CA ASP A 275 -0.49 1.68 19.30
C ASP A 275 -0.60 0.30 18.63
N GLY A 276 0.52 -0.26 18.22
CA GLY A 276 0.59 -1.62 17.65
C GLY A 276 0.42 -2.75 18.67
N GLY A 277 0.30 -2.43 19.98
CA GLY A 277 0.16 -3.46 21.02
C GLY A 277 1.33 -4.46 21.05
N GLY A 278 2.55 -3.99 20.77
CA GLY A 278 3.75 -4.82 20.70
C GLY A 278 3.91 -5.60 19.38
N ALA A 279 3.01 -5.43 18.42
CA ALA A 279 3.17 -6.02 17.09
C ALA A 279 4.33 -5.35 16.34
N ARG A 280 4.95 -6.10 15.45
CA ARG A 280 6.01 -5.61 14.56
C ARG A 280 5.67 -5.92 13.12
N GLY A 281 6.01 -5.02 12.23
CA GLY A 281 5.90 -5.25 10.80
C GLY A 281 6.96 -6.18 10.25
N LEU A 282 6.89 -6.36 8.95
CA LEU A 282 7.92 -6.99 8.13
C LEU A 282 8.53 -5.92 7.23
N PRO A 283 9.83 -6.00 6.91
CA PRO A 283 10.40 -5.14 5.88
C PRO A 283 9.61 -5.28 4.58
N ASP A 284 9.33 -4.16 3.92
CA ASP A 284 8.77 -4.20 2.56
C ASP A 284 9.74 -4.95 1.64
N ALA A 285 9.20 -5.89 0.87
CA ALA A 285 9.98 -6.53 -0.17
C ALA A 285 10.27 -5.50 -1.29
N LEU A 286 11.49 -5.49 -1.78
CA LEU A 286 11.86 -4.62 -2.90
C LEU A 286 11.44 -5.26 -4.22
N PHE A 287 10.98 -4.43 -5.16
CA PHE A 287 10.74 -4.88 -6.53
C PHE A 287 12.06 -5.35 -7.16
N ASP A 288 12.06 -6.56 -7.72
CA ASP A 288 13.24 -7.12 -8.35
C ASP A 288 13.39 -6.59 -9.78
N ASP A 289 14.10 -5.49 -9.92
CA ASP A 289 14.39 -4.86 -11.20
C ASP A 289 15.81 -5.20 -11.73
N ARG A 290 16.45 -6.23 -11.17
CA ARG A 290 17.76 -6.74 -11.60
C ARG A 290 17.66 -8.05 -12.36
N LYS A 291 16.56 -8.79 -12.23
CA LYS A 291 16.31 -10.01 -12.98
C LYS A 291 15.81 -9.68 -14.39
N THR A 292 16.67 -9.83 -15.35
CA THR A 292 16.35 -9.83 -16.78
C THR A 292 16.11 -11.25 -17.27
#